data_f85a22eb381c6f92bed197c2387b5b69
#
_entry.id   f85a22eb381c6f92bed197c2387b5b69
#
_cell.length_a   1.000
_cell.length_b   1.000
_cell.length_c   1.000
_cell.angle_alpha   90.00
_cell.angle_beta   90.00
_cell.angle_gamma   90.00
#
_symmetry.space_group_name_H-M   'P 1'
#
loop_
_entity.id
_entity.type
_entity.pdbx_description
1 polymer ?
#
loop_
_entity_poly.entity_id
_entity_poly.type
_entity_poly.pdbx_seq_one_letter_code
_entity_poly.pdbx_strand_id
1 'polypeptide(L)'
;MRYILKRLSFYFMAFIGAFTLNFFLPRLMPGDPVQMRLGELARQGGKVDPSTIQAIEKMFGINSNEPLIVTYIRNFGDILKGDWGVSFTNNLYPVTEVIMRPLGWTVFLCGTALIISFIINTALGIFVAWRRGSRLDTTLTVGGQIMANIPAIIIALTLSYTLAYSGIFPKGYAITPLLYAKGFEYVKDVAYHAFLPVTAILISSFGGIMGMRANMINQLGEDYIVMGVAKGVPDKKIMFKYCARNALLPVVTSFAMSVGFLLGGQLLIENIFNYPGLGKLMIQAINGRDYPLMQGILLMTTILMLTTNFIADISVFVLDPRIRRQSGE
;
A
#
# COMPACT_ATOMS: atom_id res chain seq x y z
N MET A 1 7.28 19.09 -21.44
CA MET A 1 8.15 19.57 -20.35
C MET A 1 7.39 20.34 -19.25
N ARG A 2 6.49 21.28 -19.58
CA ARG A 2 5.67 22.05 -18.63
C ARG A 2 4.75 21.18 -17.75
N TYR A 3 4.16 20.12 -18.29
CA TYR A 3 3.33 19.15 -17.55
C TYR A 3 4.14 18.45 -16.44
N ILE A 4 5.31 17.92 -16.78
CA ILE A 4 6.17 17.20 -15.83
C ILE A 4 6.63 18.13 -14.69
N LEU A 5 7.04 19.37 -15.02
CA LEU A 5 7.44 20.34 -14.00
C LEU A 5 6.28 20.71 -13.05
N LYS A 6 5.06 20.89 -13.59
CA LYS A 6 3.86 21.15 -12.78
C LYS A 6 3.55 19.98 -11.84
N ARG A 7 3.66 18.73 -12.32
CA ARG A 7 3.47 17.53 -11.50
C ARG A 7 4.55 17.41 -10.44
N LEU A 8 5.81 17.62 -10.80
CA LEU A 8 6.93 17.57 -9.85
C LEU A 8 6.76 18.60 -8.72
N SER A 9 6.37 19.83 -9.05
CA SER A 9 6.07 20.86 -8.04
C SER A 9 4.91 20.47 -7.12
N PHE A 10 3.86 19.86 -7.67
CA PHE A 10 2.74 19.35 -6.88
C PHE A 10 3.19 18.23 -5.91
N TYR A 11 3.94 17.24 -6.39
CA TYR A 11 4.44 16.15 -5.54
C TYR A 11 5.45 16.65 -4.50
N PHE A 12 6.25 17.66 -4.82
CA PHE A 12 7.15 18.29 -3.87
C PHE A 12 6.37 19.00 -2.74
N MET A 13 5.34 19.76 -3.07
CA MET A 13 4.48 20.38 -2.05
C MET A 13 3.75 19.33 -1.21
N ALA A 14 3.24 18.27 -1.83
CA ALA A 14 2.61 17.16 -1.13
C ALA A 14 3.59 16.46 -0.18
N PHE A 15 4.86 16.30 -0.59
CA PHE A 15 5.91 15.76 0.27
C PHE A 15 6.17 16.63 1.50
N ILE A 16 6.29 17.94 1.33
CA ILE A 16 6.49 18.88 2.44
C ILE A 16 5.29 18.82 3.42
N GLY A 17 4.06 18.82 2.89
CA GLY A 17 2.85 18.70 3.72
C GLY A 17 2.82 17.38 4.51
N ALA A 18 3.10 16.26 3.84
CA ALA A 18 3.15 14.95 4.48
C ALA A 18 4.30 14.86 5.50
N PHE A 19 5.48 15.37 5.18
CA PHE A 19 6.61 15.44 6.12
C PHE A 19 6.24 16.23 7.38
N THR A 20 5.58 17.38 7.21
CA THR A 20 5.12 18.19 8.34
C THR A 20 4.16 17.39 9.23
N LEU A 21 3.15 16.74 8.64
CA LEU A 21 2.24 15.87 9.40
C LEU A 21 2.97 14.72 10.09
N ASN A 22 3.89 14.05 9.41
CA ASN A 22 4.66 12.93 9.95
C ASN A 22 5.58 13.36 11.11
N PHE A 23 6.04 14.61 11.11
CA PHE A 23 6.82 15.17 12.22
C PHE A 23 5.95 15.43 13.45
N PHE A 24 4.75 16.00 13.26
CA PHE A 24 3.88 16.39 14.39
C PHE A 24 3.06 15.23 14.92
N LEU A 25 2.58 14.30 14.08
CA LEU A 25 1.68 13.21 14.47
C LEU A 25 2.20 12.37 15.65
N PRO A 26 3.43 11.84 15.65
CA PRO A 26 3.95 11.09 16.79
C PRO A 26 4.06 11.95 18.06
N ARG A 27 4.37 13.24 17.92
CA ARG A 27 4.53 14.18 19.02
C ARG A 27 3.21 14.61 19.69
N LEU A 28 2.08 14.46 18.96
CA LEU A 28 0.73 14.69 19.49
C LEU A 28 0.17 13.49 20.26
N MET A 29 0.85 12.34 20.22
CA MET A 29 0.43 11.17 20.99
C MET A 29 0.52 11.44 22.51
N PRO A 30 -0.52 11.06 23.29
CA PRO A 30 -0.50 11.28 24.73
C PRO A 30 0.60 10.46 25.42
N GLY A 31 1.34 11.09 26.34
CA GLY A 31 2.44 10.51 27.13
C GLY A 31 3.82 10.93 26.66
N ASP A 32 4.76 10.92 27.59
CA ASP A 32 6.15 11.31 27.38
C ASP A 32 7.01 10.06 27.10
N PRO A 33 7.58 9.91 25.89
CA PRO A 33 8.41 8.76 25.54
C PRO A 33 9.70 8.69 26.39
N VAL A 34 10.24 9.85 26.80
CA VAL A 34 11.42 9.92 27.65
C VAL A 34 11.13 9.31 29.01
N GLN A 35 9.99 9.71 29.63
CA GLN A 35 9.55 9.18 30.94
C GLN A 35 9.29 7.68 30.89
N MET A 36 8.69 7.19 29.80
CA MET A 36 8.45 5.76 29.63
C MET A 36 9.77 4.98 29.55
N ARG A 37 10.73 5.47 28.79
CA ARG A 37 12.05 4.82 28.67
C ARG A 37 12.83 4.85 29.97
N LEU A 38 12.75 5.95 30.71
CA LEU A 38 13.33 6.06 32.05
C LEU A 38 12.69 5.06 33.02
N GLY A 39 11.36 4.90 32.93
CA GLY A 39 10.63 3.90 33.74
C GLY A 39 11.05 2.46 33.43
N GLU A 40 11.29 2.12 32.16
CA GLU A 40 11.82 0.81 31.76
C GLU A 40 13.24 0.57 32.28
N LEU A 41 14.14 1.55 32.14
CA LEU A 41 15.50 1.48 32.65
C LEU A 41 15.53 1.32 34.18
N ALA A 42 14.70 2.07 34.89
CA ALA A 42 14.56 1.95 36.33
C ALA A 42 14.06 0.57 36.77
N ARG A 43 13.10 -0.04 36.02
CA ARG A 43 12.64 -1.41 36.26
C ARG A 43 13.71 -2.46 36.02
N GLN A 44 14.62 -2.22 35.10
CA GLN A 44 15.76 -3.09 34.81
C GLN A 44 16.95 -2.88 35.79
N GLY A 45 16.80 -2.03 36.81
CA GLY A 45 17.83 -1.72 37.78
C GLY A 45 18.88 -0.73 37.29
N GLY A 46 18.62 -0.05 36.16
CA GLY A 46 19.50 1.00 35.64
C GLY A 46 19.44 2.27 36.50
N LYS A 47 20.60 2.95 36.62
CA LYS A 47 20.65 4.27 37.29
C LYS A 47 20.08 5.32 36.35
N VAL A 48 19.15 6.12 36.84
CA VAL A 48 18.55 7.26 36.13
C VAL A 48 19.24 8.52 36.69
N ASP A 49 20.30 8.94 36.05
CA ASP A 49 20.99 10.18 36.34
C ASP A 49 20.68 11.27 35.29
N PRO A 50 21.00 12.55 35.53
CA PRO A 50 20.73 13.63 34.60
C PRO A 50 21.39 13.44 33.22
N SER A 51 22.51 12.77 33.14
CA SER A 51 23.23 12.50 31.90
C SER A 51 22.51 11.47 31.04
N THR A 52 21.90 10.45 31.69
CA THR A 52 21.07 9.44 31.06
C THR A 52 19.77 10.08 30.49
N ILE A 53 19.16 11.01 31.22
CA ILE A 53 17.99 11.75 30.77
C ILE A 53 18.32 12.54 29.51
N GLN A 54 19.41 13.35 29.53
CA GLN A 54 19.82 14.14 28.38
C GLN A 54 20.18 13.28 27.17
N ALA A 55 20.82 12.13 27.39
CA ALA A 55 21.11 11.20 26.29
C ALA A 55 19.84 10.65 25.64
N ILE A 56 18.85 10.28 26.45
CA ILE A 56 17.56 9.80 25.97
C ILE A 56 16.79 10.90 25.25
N GLU A 57 16.70 12.13 25.82
CA GLU A 57 16.06 13.27 25.15
C GLU A 57 16.68 13.55 23.78
N LYS A 58 18.01 13.54 23.71
CA LYS A 58 18.74 13.72 22.44
C LYS A 58 18.46 12.61 21.45
N MET A 59 18.38 11.36 21.90
CA MET A 59 18.03 10.22 21.05
C MET A 59 16.61 10.34 20.46
N PHE A 60 15.65 10.80 21.26
CA PHE A 60 14.26 11.04 20.78
C PHE A 60 14.13 12.29 19.90
N GLY A 61 15.23 13.07 19.74
CA GLY A 61 15.17 14.36 19.06
C GLY A 61 14.25 15.35 19.78
N ILE A 62 14.04 15.14 21.09
CA ILE A 62 13.25 16.00 21.98
C ILE A 62 14.28 16.78 22.78
N ASN A 63 14.58 17.99 22.35
CA ASN A 63 15.40 18.90 23.13
C ASN A 63 14.43 19.82 23.86
N SER A 64 14.22 19.57 25.16
CA SER A 64 13.26 20.32 25.98
C SER A 64 13.49 21.83 25.97
N ASN A 65 14.69 22.26 25.59
CA ASN A 65 15.12 23.65 25.57
C ASN A 65 15.09 24.31 24.16
N GLU A 66 14.75 23.56 23.09
CA GLU A 66 14.73 24.10 21.74
C GLU A 66 13.29 24.34 21.23
N PRO A 67 13.02 25.45 20.54
CA PRO A 67 11.75 25.66 19.85
C PRO A 67 11.45 24.54 18.85
N LEU A 68 10.21 24.05 18.80
CA LEU A 68 9.79 22.99 17.89
C LEU A 68 10.11 23.27 16.41
N ILE A 69 10.11 24.53 15.99
CA ILE A 69 10.44 24.93 14.64
C ILE A 69 11.92 24.66 14.30
N VAL A 70 12.83 24.86 15.24
CA VAL A 70 14.27 24.59 15.06
C VAL A 70 14.49 23.08 14.93
N THR A 71 13.82 22.30 15.79
CA THR A 71 13.84 20.83 15.73
C THR A 71 13.27 20.33 14.40
N TYR A 72 12.19 20.92 13.90
CA TYR A 72 11.58 20.59 12.60
C TYR A 72 12.56 20.81 11.44
N ILE A 73 13.20 22.00 11.38
CA ILE A 73 14.14 22.33 10.30
C ILE A 73 15.38 21.41 10.35
N ARG A 74 15.91 21.15 11.55
CA ARG A 74 17.03 20.23 11.74
C ARG A 74 16.67 18.82 11.29
N ASN A 75 15.53 18.28 11.74
CA ASN A 75 15.06 16.95 11.37
C ASN A 75 14.86 16.83 9.85
N PHE A 76 14.33 17.88 9.20
CA PHE A 76 14.23 17.92 7.75
C PHE A 76 15.60 17.82 7.07
N GLY A 77 16.58 18.57 7.57
CA GLY A 77 17.95 18.53 7.05
C GLY A 77 18.64 17.18 7.25
N ASP A 78 18.44 16.54 8.41
CA ASP A 78 19.02 15.23 8.72
C ASP A 78 18.42 14.13 7.85
N ILE A 79 17.10 14.15 7.64
CA ILE A 79 16.42 13.22 6.73
C ILE A 79 16.92 13.35 5.29
N LEU A 80 17.15 14.56 4.79
CA LEU A 80 17.72 14.77 3.45
C LEU A 80 19.15 14.22 3.32
N LYS A 81 19.91 14.13 4.42
CA LYS A 81 21.24 13.52 4.47
C LYS A 81 21.20 11.99 4.64
N GLY A 82 19.99 11.41 4.79
CA GLY A 82 19.80 9.99 5.02
C GLY A 82 19.83 9.56 6.48
N ASP A 83 19.97 10.50 7.41
CA ASP A 83 19.87 10.23 8.85
C ASP A 83 18.40 10.33 9.29
N TRP A 84 17.77 9.17 9.48
CA TRP A 84 16.38 9.05 9.93
C TRP A 84 16.27 8.74 11.42
N GLY A 85 17.39 8.84 12.14
CA GLY A 85 17.51 8.50 13.55
C GLY A 85 17.65 7.00 13.80
N VAL A 86 17.52 6.62 15.07
CA VAL A 86 17.67 5.23 15.54
C VAL A 86 16.35 4.72 16.15
N SER A 87 16.07 3.44 15.94
CA SER A 87 14.89 2.78 16.50
C SER A 87 15.16 2.30 17.92
N PHE A 88 14.32 2.68 18.87
CA PHE A 88 14.45 2.29 20.27
C PHE A 88 13.94 0.87 20.54
N THR A 89 12.91 0.44 19.81
CA THR A 89 12.35 -0.90 19.91
C THR A 89 13.21 -1.96 19.23
N ASN A 90 14.17 -1.53 18.39
CA ASN A 90 15.04 -2.41 17.63
C ASN A 90 16.52 -2.16 17.98
N ASN A 91 16.86 -2.22 19.27
CA ASN A 91 18.25 -2.20 19.77
C ASN A 91 19.11 -1.03 19.25
N LEU A 92 18.54 0.15 19.06
CA LEU A 92 19.19 1.35 18.54
C LEU A 92 19.77 1.21 17.12
N TYR A 93 19.24 0.28 16.31
CA TYR A 93 19.61 0.22 14.89
C TYR A 93 19.10 1.44 14.12
N PRO A 94 19.82 1.89 13.07
CA PRO A 94 19.33 2.95 12.20
C PRO A 94 17.95 2.63 11.63
N VAL A 95 17.05 3.61 11.68
CA VAL A 95 15.65 3.45 11.19
C VAL A 95 15.62 2.96 9.75
N THR A 96 16.50 3.45 8.89
CA THR A 96 16.62 3.05 7.50
C THR A 96 16.88 1.55 7.34
N GLU A 97 17.74 0.95 8.16
CA GLU A 97 18.03 -0.49 8.12
C GLU A 97 16.85 -1.32 8.63
N VAL A 98 16.22 -0.86 9.72
CA VAL A 98 15.05 -1.56 10.31
C VAL A 98 13.88 -1.63 9.32
N ILE A 99 13.68 -0.60 8.48
CA ILE A 99 12.57 -0.50 7.54
C ILE A 99 12.79 -1.35 6.27
N MET A 100 14.03 -1.50 5.79
CA MET A 100 14.28 -2.04 4.44
C MET A 100 13.78 -3.48 4.25
N ARG A 101 13.96 -4.35 5.23
CA ARG A 101 13.50 -5.76 5.13
C ARG A 101 11.97 -5.88 5.16
N PRO A 102 11.25 -5.27 6.12
CA PRO A 102 9.80 -5.23 6.13
C PRO A 102 9.21 -4.58 4.88
N LEU A 103 9.84 -3.53 4.36
CA LEU A 103 9.44 -2.88 3.12
C LEU A 103 9.35 -3.86 1.95
N GLY A 104 10.36 -4.71 1.77
CA GLY A 104 10.37 -5.72 0.72
C GLY A 104 9.16 -6.66 0.81
N TRP A 105 8.78 -7.07 2.01
CA TRP A 105 7.62 -7.93 2.22
C TRP A 105 6.29 -7.20 1.97
N THR A 106 6.17 -5.93 2.38
CA THR A 106 4.99 -5.10 2.07
C THR A 106 4.83 -4.91 0.56
N VAL A 107 5.90 -4.54 -0.15
CA VAL A 107 5.87 -4.36 -1.61
C VAL A 107 5.52 -5.67 -2.32
N PHE A 108 6.07 -6.79 -1.90
CA PHE A 108 5.73 -8.11 -2.43
C PHE A 108 4.25 -8.45 -2.23
N LEU A 109 3.74 -8.34 -1.00
CA LEU A 109 2.37 -8.67 -0.65
C LEU A 109 1.36 -7.79 -1.41
N CYS A 110 1.53 -6.47 -1.31
CA CYS A 110 0.65 -5.50 -1.94
C CYS A 110 0.74 -5.56 -3.46
N GLY A 111 1.94 -5.67 -4.02
CA GLY A 111 2.16 -5.78 -5.46
C GLY A 111 1.52 -7.05 -6.04
N THR A 112 1.71 -8.21 -5.38
CA THR A 112 1.09 -9.47 -5.78
C THR A 112 -0.44 -9.38 -5.72
N ALA A 113 -0.99 -8.86 -4.63
CA ALA A 113 -2.44 -8.70 -4.47
C ALA A 113 -3.03 -7.77 -5.55
N LEU A 114 -2.34 -6.65 -5.84
CA LEU A 114 -2.78 -5.69 -6.86
C LEU A 114 -2.81 -6.30 -8.25
N ILE A 115 -1.73 -6.99 -8.65
CA ILE A 115 -1.62 -7.61 -9.97
C ILE A 115 -2.71 -8.67 -10.14
N ILE A 116 -2.87 -9.56 -9.16
CA ILE A 116 -3.90 -10.62 -9.19
C ILE A 116 -5.29 -9.99 -9.24
N SER A 117 -5.56 -8.97 -8.40
CA SER A 117 -6.85 -8.26 -8.39
C SER A 117 -7.15 -7.61 -9.75
N PHE A 118 -6.16 -6.95 -10.35
CA PHE A 118 -6.31 -6.33 -11.66
C PHE A 118 -6.67 -7.36 -12.74
N ILE A 119 -5.95 -8.48 -12.78
CA ILE A 119 -6.20 -9.55 -13.76
C ILE A 119 -7.59 -10.15 -13.58
N ILE A 120 -7.95 -10.52 -12.34
CA ILE A 120 -9.24 -11.17 -12.05
C ILE A 120 -10.40 -10.21 -12.30
N ASN A 121 -10.35 -8.98 -11.76
CA ASN A 121 -11.41 -8.00 -11.91
C ASN A 121 -11.61 -7.60 -13.38
N THR A 122 -10.53 -7.45 -14.14
CA THR A 122 -10.59 -7.17 -15.58
C THR A 122 -11.19 -8.33 -16.34
N ALA A 123 -10.72 -9.55 -16.13
CA ALA A 123 -11.25 -10.73 -16.83
C ALA A 123 -12.73 -10.94 -16.52
N LEU A 124 -13.10 -10.94 -15.23
CA LEU A 124 -14.51 -11.10 -14.83
C LEU A 124 -15.39 -9.96 -15.37
N GLY A 125 -14.92 -8.71 -15.32
CA GLY A 125 -15.65 -7.55 -15.84
C GLY A 125 -15.93 -7.65 -17.33
N ILE A 126 -14.96 -8.14 -18.13
CA ILE A 126 -15.15 -8.40 -19.58
C ILE A 126 -16.24 -9.46 -19.79
N PHE A 127 -16.15 -10.62 -19.11
CA PHE A 127 -17.09 -11.71 -19.28
C PHE A 127 -18.50 -11.34 -18.81
N VAL A 128 -18.61 -10.63 -17.70
CA VAL A 128 -19.89 -10.18 -17.13
C VAL A 128 -20.58 -9.18 -18.05
N ALA A 129 -19.84 -8.22 -18.60
CA ALA A 129 -20.38 -7.24 -19.55
C ALA A 129 -20.85 -7.89 -20.85
N TRP A 130 -20.10 -8.88 -21.37
CA TRP A 130 -20.47 -9.61 -22.58
C TRP A 130 -21.74 -10.44 -22.41
N ARG A 131 -21.97 -10.97 -21.20
CA ARG A 131 -23.19 -11.73 -20.84
C ARG A 131 -24.18 -10.88 -20.04
N ARG A 132 -24.31 -9.61 -20.38
CA ARG A 132 -25.21 -8.65 -19.73
C ARG A 132 -26.65 -9.22 -19.63
N GLY A 133 -27.24 -9.07 -18.44
CA GLY A 133 -28.60 -9.57 -18.14
C GLY A 133 -28.68 -11.06 -17.80
N SER A 134 -27.55 -11.78 -17.80
CA SER A 134 -27.51 -13.18 -17.36
C SER A 134 -27.47 -13.29 -15.81
N ARG A 135 -27.79 -14.49 -15.30
CA ARG A 135 -27.64 -14.78 -13.86
C ARG A 135 -26.21 -14.55 -13.36
N LEU A 136 -25.21 -14.85 -14.18
CA LEU A 136 -23.81 -14.62 -13.88
C LEU A 136 -23.50 -13.12 -13.74
N ASP A 137 -24.03 -12.29 -14.63
CA ASP A 137 -23.93 -10.83 -14.54
C ASP A 137 -24.53 -10.33 -13.23
N THR A 138 -25.76 -10.71 -12.90
CA THR A 138 -26.41 -10.29 -11.65
C THR A 138 -25.65 -10.77 -10.42
N THR A 139 -25.24 -12.03 -10.37
CA THR A 139 -24.54 -12.60 -9.19
C THR A 139 -23.19 -11.94 -8.95
N LEU A 140 -22.35 -11.78 -9.97
CA LEU A 140 -21.03 -11.17 -9.82
C LEU A 140 -21.10 -9.65 -9.60
N THR A 141 -22.10 -8.99 -10.17
CA THR A 141 -22.32 -7.56 -9.96
C THR A 141 -22.79 -7.28 -8.53
N VAL A 142 -23.85 -7.94 -8.08
CA VAL A 142 -24.40 -7.74 -6.73
C VAL A 142 -23.44 -8.30 -5.68
N GLY A 143 -22.95 -9.52 -5.86
CA GLY A 143 -21.99 -10.14 -4.92
C GLY A 143 -20.68 -9.35 -4.83
N GLY A 144 -20.12 -8.91 -5.94
CA GLY A 144 -18.93 -8.07 -5.97
C GLY A 144 -19.13 -6.73 -5.26
N GLN A 145 -20.31 -6.10 -5.45
CA GLN A 145 -20.65 -4.86 -4.75
C GLN A 145 -20.81 -5.07 -3.24
N ILE A 146 -21.43 -6.16 -2.82
CA ILE A 146 -21.55 -6.52 -1.40
C ILE A 146 -20.15 -6.70 -0.80
N MET A 147 -19.29 -7.51 -1.44
CA MET A 147 -17.92 -7.76 -0.96
C MET A 147 -17.07 -6.48 -0.91
N ALA A 148 -17.18 -5.60 -1.89
CA ALA A 148 -16.45 -4.33 -1.94
C ALA A 148 -16.85 -3.35 -0.82
N ASN A 149 -18.07 -3.49 -0.26
CA ASN A 149 -18.53 -2.65 0.86
C ASN A 149 -18.19 -3.24 2.23
N ILE A 150 -17.70 -4.48 2.30
CA ILE A 150 -17.21 -5.05 3.56
C ILE A 150 -15.80 -4.50 3.82
N PRO A 151 -15.54 -3.87 4.99
CA PRO A 151 -14.20 -3.43 5.33
C PRO A 151 -13.17 -4.57 5.24
N ALA A 152 -12.05 -4.32 4.58
CA ALA A 152 -10.99 -5.33 4.37
C ALA A 152 -10.50 -5.99 5.66
N ILE A 153 -10.51 -5.25 6.77
CA ILE A 153 -10.17 -5.77 8.10
C ILE A 153 -11.12 -6.88 8.56
N ILE A 154 -12.43 -6.78 8.27
CA ILE A 154 -13.42 -7.81 8.65
C ILE A 154 -13.18 -9.07 7.83
N ILE A 155 -12.91 -8.93 6.53
CA ILE A 155 -12.57 -10.06 5.64
C ILE A 155 -11.29 -10.74 6.17
N ALA A 156 -10.25 -9.97 6.48
CA ALA A 156 -8.99 -10.48 6.97
C ALA A 156 -9.15 -11.22 8.30
N LEU A 157 -9.91 -10.67 9.26
CA LEU A 157 -10.21 -11.32 10.54
C LEU A 157 -10.97 -12.62 10.32
N THR A 158 -12.01 -12.62 9.47
CA THR A 158 -12.80 -13.82 9.17
C THR A 158 -11.93 -14.92 8.58
N LEU A 159 -11.10 -14.61 7.58
CA LEU A 159 -10.19 -15.59 6.98
C LEU A 159 -9.14 -16.09 7.98
N SER A 160 -8.60 -15.19 8.81
CA SER A 160 -7.63 -15.57 9.83
C SER A 160 -8.25 -16.53 10.86
N TYR A 161 -9.43 -16.22 11.40
CA TYR A 161 -10.09 -17.07 12.40
C TYR A 161 -10.59 -18.38 11.82
N THR A 162 -11.11 -18.41 10.60
CA THR A 162 -11.67 -19.63 10.01
C THR A 162 -10.61 -20.55 9.42
N LEU A 163 -9.58 -20.02 8.75
CA LEU A 163 -8.63 -20.82 7.98
C LEU A 163 -7.23 -20.90 8.59
N ALA A 164 -6.73 -19.82 9.23
CA ALA A 164 -5.41 -19.89 9.85
C ALA A 164 -5.50 -20.55 11.24
N TYR A 165 -6.50 -20.21 12.07
CA TYR A 165 -6.66 -20.84 13.38
C TYR A 165 -7.11 -22.30 13.31
N SER A 166 -7.80 -22.73 12.25
CA SER A 166 -8.10 -24.14 12.01
C SER A 166 -6.87 -25.00 11.62
N GLY A 167 -5.73 -24.36 11.35
CA GLY A 167 -4.50 -25.03 10.94
C GLY A 167 -4.41 -25.35 9.46
N ILE A 168 -5.38 -24.91 8.63
CA ILE A 168 -5.36 -25.10 7.18
C ILE A 168 -4.28 -24.24 6.52
N PHE A 169 -4.08 -23.01 7.06
CA PHE A 169 -3.06 -22.08 6.58
C PHE A 169 -2.16 -21.58 7.72
N PRO A 170 -0.97 -21.01 7.40
CA PRO A 170 -0.04 -20.51 8.41
C PRO A 170 -0.64 -19.35 9.22
N LYS A 171 -0.33 -19.31 10.52
CA LYS A 171 -0.80 -18.26 11.45
C LYS A 171 0.07 -17.01 11.45
N GLY A 172 0.92 -16.83 10.47
CA GLY A 172 1.80 -15.67 10.38
C GLY A 172 3.10 -15.95 9.64
N TYR A 173 3.99 -14.96 9.69
CA TYR A 173 5.26 -14.93 8.97
C TYR A 173 5.09 -14.86 7.44
N ALA A 174 6.18 -14.67 6.72
CA ALA A 174 6.23 -14.72 5.26
C ALA A 174 6.80 -16.05 4.75
N ILE A 175 7.47 -16.78 5.62
CA ILE A 175 8.10 -18.09 5.40
C ILE A 175 8.02 -18.90 6.68
N THR A 176 8.03 -20.22 6.54
CA THR A 176 8.06 -21.11 7.70
C THR A 176 9.36 -20.94 8.49
N PRO A 177 9.30 -20.59 9.80
CA PRO A 177 10.48 -20.44 10.62
C PRO A 177 11.29 -21.78 10.63
N LEU A 178 12.61 -21.65 10.56
CA LEU A 178 13.56 -22.78 10.54
C LEU A 178 13.50 -23.68 9.29
N LEU A 179 12.66 -23.39 8.33
CA LEU A 179 12.66 -24.08 7.05
C LEU A 179 13.76 -23.49 6.15
N TYR A 180 14.84 -24.23 5.92
CA TYR A 180 15.91 -23.85 4.99
C TYR A 180 15.55 -24.22 3.54
N ALA A 181 14.32 -23.87 3.11
CA ALA A 181 13.87 -24.13 1.75
C ALA A 181 14.65 -23.28 0.74
N LYS A 182 14.99 -23.88 -0.41
CA LYS A 182 15.66 -23.22 -1.54
C LYS A 182 14.92 -23.51 -2.83
N GLY A 183 15.08 -22.61 -3.81
CA GLY A 183 14.49 -22.80 -5.13
C GLY A 183 12.97 -22.85 -5.09
N PHE A 184 12.37 -23.85 -5.72
CA PHE A 184 10.91 -23.97 -5.86
C PHE A 184 10.17 -24.16 -4.53
N GLU A 185 10.75 -24.88 -3.57
CA GLU A 185 10.15 -25.06 -2.24
C GLU A 185 10.04 -23.73 -1.48
N TYR A 186 11.05 -22.85 -1.60
CA TYR A 186 10.99 -21.52 -1.03
C TYR A 186 9.84 -20.70 -1.63
N VAL A 187 9.69 -20.71 -2.95
CA VAL A 187 8.60 -19.99 -3.64
C VAL A 187 7.23 -20.52 -3.21
N LYS A 188 7.09 -21.83 -3.08
CA LYS A 188 5.86 -22.48 -2.61
C LYS A 188 5.52 -22.06 -1.18
N ASP A 189 6.51 -22.04 -0.28
CA ASP A 189 6.33 -21.64 1.11
C ASP A 189 5.91 -20.17 1.23
N VAL A 190 6.58 -19.26 0.51
CA VAL A 190 6.21 -17.85 0.43
C VAL A 190 4.78 -17.66 -0.09
N ALA A 191 4.40 -18.38 -1.16
CA ALA A 191 3.05 -18.30 -1.73
C ALA A 191 1.99 -18.80 -0.73
N TYR A 192 2.30 -19.86 0.03
CA TYR A 192 1.42 -20.43 1.05
C TYR A 192 1.16 -19.44 2.20
N HIS A 193 2.19 -18.72 2.66
CA HIS A 193 2.06 -17.70 3.69
C HIS A 193 1.35 -16.42 3.19
N ALA A 194 1.56 -16.06 1.93
CA ALA A 194 0.93 -14.89 1.33
C ALA A 194 -0.53 -15.14 0.91
N PHE A 195 -0.98 -16.40 0.82
CA PHE A 195 -2.29 -16.74 0.25
C PHE A 195 -3.46 -16.05 0.95
N LEU A 196 -3.58 -16.15 2.27
CA LEU A 196 -4.68 -15.54 3.02
C LEU A 196 -4.67 -14.02 3.00
N PRO A 197 -3.54 -13.32 3.27
CA PRO A 197 -3.47 -11.87 3.16
C PRO A 197 -3.82 -11.37 1.76
N VAL A 198 -3.28 -12.01 0.70
CA VAL A 198 -3.59 -11.66 -0.70
C VAL A 198 -5.08 -11.87 -0.99
N THR A 199 -5.66 -12.99 -0.52
CA THR A 199 -7.09 -13.28 -0.71
C THR A 199 -7.97 -12.24 -0.02
N ALA A 200 -7.61 -11.77 1.19
CA ALA A 200 -8.34 -10.72 1.88
C ALA A 200 -8.36 -9.41 1.06
N ILE A 201 -7.21 -9.01 0.52
CA ILE A 201 -7.09 -7.83 -0.34
C ILE A 201 -7.87 -8.01 -1.64
N LEU A 202 -7.79 -9.19 -2.24
CA LEU A 202 -8.47 -9.52 -3.49
C LEU A 202 -10.00 -9.41 -3.32
N ILE A 203 -10.58 -10.01 -2.28
CA ILE A 203 -12.02 -9.97 -2.04
C ILE A 203 -12.50 -8.52 -1.82
N SER A 204 -11.76 -7.72 -1.06
CA SER A 204 -12.10 -6.30 -0.85
C SER A 204 -12.00 -5.44 -2.12
N SER A 205 -11.28 -5.92 -3.14
CA SER A 205 -11.11 -5.23 -4.42
C SER A 205 -12.13 -5.58 -5.50
N PHE A 206 -13.11 -6.45 -5.24
CA PHE A 206 -14.09 -6.94 -6.23
C PHE A 206 -14.97 -5.83 -6.85
N GLY A 207 -15.01 -4.64 -6.25
CA GLY A 207 -15.59 -3.46 -6.89
C GLY A 207 -14.97 -3.12 -8.26
N GLY A 208 -13.73 -3.53 -8.52
CA GLY A 208 -13.06 -3.38 -9.81
C GLY A 208 -13.74 -4.11 -10.97
N ILE A 209 -14.48 -5.21 -10.70
CA ILE A 209 -15.31 -5.91 -11.69
C ILE A 209 -16.34 -4.95 -12.31
N MET A 210 -16.97 -4.13 -11.45
CA MET A 210 -17.99 -3.15 -11.88
C MET A 210 -17.39 -2.07 -12.78
N GLY A 211 -16.19 -1.58 -12.46
CA GLY A 211 -15.50 -0.58 -13.26
C GLY A 211 -15.23 -1.09 -14.69
N MET A 212 -14.65 -2.28 -14.81
CA MET A 212 -14.39 -2.88 -16.13
C MET A 212 -15.69 -3.21 -16.87
N ARG A 213 -16.71 -3.73 -16.16
CA ARG A 213 -18.04 -3.99 -16.74
C ARG A 213 -18.65 -2.72 -17.32
N ALA A 214 -18.65 -1.61 -16.58
CA ALA A 214 -19.20 -0.35 -17.02
C ALA A 214 -18.49 0.17 -18.29
N ASN A 215 -17.16 0.13 -18.30
CA ASN A 215 -16.37 0.54 -19.46
C ASN A 215 -16.66 -0.33 -20.69
N MET A 216 -16.80 -1.65 -20.50
CA MET A 216 -17.20 -2.57 -21.59
C MET A 216 -18.57 -2.25 -22.15
N ILE A 217 -19.57 -1.99 -21.29
CA ILE A 217 -20.94 -1.66 -21.72
C ILE A 217 -20.96 -0.35 -22.53
N ASN A 218 -20.20 0.65 -22.10
CA ASN A 218 -20.07 1.90 -22.85
C ASN A 218 -19.49 1.65 -24.25
N GLN A 219 -18.45 0.79 -24.36
CA GLN A 219 -17.87 0.46 -25.66
C GLN A 219 -18.81 -0.33 -26.56
N LEU A 220 -19.66 -1.22 -26.00
CA LEU A 220 -20.61 -2.01 -26.78
C LEU A 220 -21.68 -1.16 -27.50
N GLY A 221 -21.92 0.07 -27.03
CA GLY A 221 -22.83 1.02 -27.65
C GLY A 221 -22.22 1.85 -28.79
N GLU A 222 -20.95 1.73 -29.06
CA GLU A 222 -20.25 2.56 -30.06
C GLU A 222 -20.45 2.08 -31.49
N ASP A 223 -20.53 3.02 -32.44
CA ASP A 223 -20.83 2.76 -33.87
C ASP A 223 -19.84 1.79 -34.54
N TYR A 224 -18.58 1.81 -34.16
CA TYR A 224 -17.59 0.90 -34.72
C TYR A 224 -17.80 -0.57 -34.34
N ILE A 225 -18.49 -0.83 -33.21
CA ILE A 225 -18.89 -2.17 -32.80
C ILE A 225 -20.09 -2.62 -33.63
N VAL A 226 -21.12 -1.75 -33.81
CA VAL A 226 -22.28 -2.02 -34.65
C VAL A 226 -21.83 -2.35 -36.07
N MET A 227 -20.88 -1.56 -36.62
CA MET A 227 -20.30 -1.81 -37.94
C MET A 227 -19.53 -3.16 -37.98
N GLY A 228 -18.81 -3.50 -36.90
CA GLY A 228 -18.11 -4.79 -36.81
C GLY A 228 -19.08 -5.98 -36.87
N VAL A 229 -20.20 -5.90 -36.14
CA VAL A 229 -21.28 -6.92 -36.17
C VAL A 229 -21.87 -7.01 -37.56
N ALA A 230 -22.23 -5.88 -38.18
CA ALA A 230 -22.79 -5.83 -39.53
C ALA A 230 -21.87 -6.44 -40.61
N LYS A 231 -20.54 -6.35 -40.43
CA LYS A 231 -19.54 -6.99 -41.28
C LYS A 231 -19.30 -8.47 -40.98
N GLY A 232 -20.03 -9.07 -40.04
CA GLY A 232 -19.91 -10.49 -39.69
C GLY A 232 -18.63 -10.83 -38.93
N VAL A 233 -18.00 -9.86 -38.20
CA VAL A 233 -16.83 -10.14 -37.40
C VAL A 233 -17.20 -11.08 -36.24
N PRO A 234 -16.46 -12.19 -35.98
CA PRO A 234 -16.79 -13.14 -34.91
C PRO A 234 -16.86 -12.47 -33.54
N ASP A 235 -17.84 -12.88 -32.72
CA ASP A 235 -18.12 -12.34 -31.37
C ASP A 235 -16.90 -12.26 -30.47
N LYS A 236 -16.08 -13.31 -30.42
CA LYS A 236 -14.84 -13.31 -29.63
C LYS A 236 -13.87 -12.21 -30.06
N LYS A 237 -13.79 -11.92 -31.37
CA LYS A 237 -12.94 -10.85 -31.89
C LYS A 237 -13.50 -9.48 -31.55
N ILE A 238 -14.82 -9.30 -31.60
CA ILE A 238 -15.49 -8.08 -31.15
C ILE A 238 -15.23 -7.88 -29.66
N MET A 239 -15.48 -8.89 -28.82
CA MET A 239 -15.31 -8.83 -27.37
C MET A 239 -13.88 -8.41 -26.98
N PHE A 240 -12.85 -9.14 -27.48
CA PHE A 240 -11.48 -8.93 -26.99
C PHE A 240 -10.73 -7.83 -27.76
N LYS A 241 -10.83 -7.79 -29.12
CA LYS A 241 -10.00 -6.86 -29.92
C LYS A 241 -10.64 -5.49 -30.11
N TYR A 242 -11.98 -5.40 -30.10
CA TYR A 242 -12.67 -4.14 -30.33
C TYR A 242 -13.13 -3.52 -29.01
N CYS A 243 -13.91 -4.25 -28.20
CA CYS A 243 -14.45 -3.71 -26.94
C CYS A 243 -13.41 -3.67 -25.82
N ALA A 244 -12.86 -4.83 -25.42
CA ALA A 244 -12.03 -4.93 -24.23
C ALA A 244 -10.76 -4.07 -24.34
N ARG A 245 -10.14 -4.01 -25.52
CA ARG A 245 -8.97 -3.18 -25.77
C ARG A 245 -9.20 -1.70 -25.43
N ASN A 246 -10.35 -1.15 -25.84
CA ASN A 246 -10.68 0.25 -25.61
C ASN A 246 -11.19 0.47 -24.17
N ALA A 247 -11.98 -0.50 -23.65
CA ALA A 247 -12.47 -0.47 -22.27
C ALA A 247 -11.37 -0.58 -21.21
N LEU A 248 -10.22 -1.18 -21.56
CA LEU A 248 -9.06 -1.31 -20.69
C LEU A 248 -8.35 0.01 -20.40
N LEU A 249 -8.37 0.99 -21.30
CA LEU A 249 -7.62 2.24 -21.15
C LEU A 249 -7.91 2.95 -19.81
N PRO A 250 -9.18 3.22 -19.44
CA PRO A 250 -9.47 3.82 -18.13
C PRO A 250 -9.09 2.92 -16.96
N VAL A 251 -9.19 1.57 -17.13
CA VAL A 251 -8.88 0.61 -16.06
C VAL A 251 -7.38 0.56 -15.77
N VAL A 252 -6.53 0.60 -16.81
CA VAL A 252 -5.07 0.68 -16.66
C VAL A 252 -4.67 1.99 -15.97
N THR A 253 -5.32 3.10 -16.29
CA THR A 253 -5.08 4.38 -15.62
C THR A 253 -5.43 4.29 -14.13
N SER A 254 -6.59 3.73 -13.79
CA SER A 254 -7.01 3.52 -12.40
C SER A 254 -6.08 2.54 -11.67
N PHE A 255 -5.61 1.49 -12.35
CA PHE A 255 -4.64 0.55 -11.81
C PHE A 255 -3.32 1.24 -11.46
N ALA A 256 -2.79 2.07 -12.37
CA ALA A 256 -1.57 2.81 -12.12
C ALA A 256 -1.68 3.72 -10.88
N MET A 257 -2.82 4.39 -10.69
CA MET A 257 -3.09 5.18 -9.48
C MET A 257 -3.23 4.31 -8.22
N SER A 258 -3.85 3.12 -8.33
CA SER A 258 -4.03 2.21 -7.19
C SER A 258 -2.71 1.68 -6.63
N VAL A 259 -1.65 1.59 -7.43
CA VAL A 259 -0.31 1.16 -6.96
C VAL A 259 0.21 2.07 -5.85
N GLY A 260 0.01 3.39 -5.96
CA GLY A 260 0.41 4.34 -4.92
C GLY A 260 -0.39 4.20 -3.62
N PHE A 261 -1.70 4.00 -3.72
CA PHE A 261 -2.58 3.88 -2.54
C PHE A 261 -2.39 2.58 -1.75
N LEU A 262 -2.00 1.49 -2.41
CA LEU A 262 -1.85 0.19 -1.73
C LEU A 262 -0.76 0.17 -0.66
N LEU A 263 0.31 0.90 -0.86
CA LEU A 263 1.43 0.94 0.08
C LEU A 263 1.08 1.63 1.41
N GLY A 264 0.03 2.47 1.43
CA GLY A 264 -0.44 3.15 2.65
C GLY A 264 -1.59 2.45 3.40
N GLY A 265 -2.35 1.56 2.74
CA GLY A 265 -3.65 1.07 3.26
C GLY A 265 -3.67 -0.34 3.85
N GLN A 266 -2.60 -1.13 3.73
CA GLN A 266 -2.63 -2.55 4.10
C GLN A 266 -1.99 -2.86 5.47
N LEU A 267 -1.64 -1.83 6.24
CA LEU A 267 -0.98 -1.95 7.55
C LEU A 267 -1.73 -2.90 8.51
N LEU A 268 -3.07 -2.82 8.52
CA LEU A 268 -3.90 -3.65 9.40
C LEU A 268 -3.96 -5.12 8.95
N ILE A 269 -3.97 -5.38 7.65
CA ILE A 269 -3.98 -6.74 7.11
C ILE A 269 -2.67 -7.46 7.46
N GLU A 270 -1.53 -6.80 7.27
CA GLU A 270 -0.23 -7.34 7.65
C GLU A 270 -0.17 -7.68 9.15
N ASN A 271 -0.75 -6.83 10.00
CA ASN A 271 -0.79 -7.08 11.44
C ASN A 271 -1.70 -8.26 11.80
N ILE A 272 -2.90 -8.36 11.21
CA ILE A 272 -3.85 -9.46 11.46
C ILE A 272 -3.22 -10.82 11.12
N PHE A 273 -2.55 -10.91 9.98
CA PHE A 273 -1.86 -12.13 9.57
C PHE A 273 -0.44 -12.26 10.13
N ASN A 274 -0.04 -11.37 11.05
CA ASN A 274 1.32 -11.35 11.61
C ASN A 274 2.41 -11.40 10.52
N TYR A 275 2.14 -10.77 9.36
CA TYR A 275 3.04 -10.74 8.21
C TYR A 275 4.18 -9.73 8.47
N PRO A 276 5.45 -10.05 8.16
CA PRO A 276 6.60 -9.23 8.56
C PRO A 276 6.80 -7.98 7.70
N GLY A 277 5.73 -7.24 7.44
CA GLY A 277 5.73 -6.01 6.66
C GLY A 277 5.81 -4.74 7.51
N LEU A 278 5.71 -3.59 6.83
CA LEU A 278 5.75 -2.25 7.46
C LEU A 278 4.57 -2.03 8.41
N GLY A 279 3.41 -2.64 8.14
CA GLY A 279 2.23 -2.52 9.00
C GLY A 279 2.45 -3.12 10.37
N LYS A 280 3.00 -4.33 10.43
CA LYS A 280 3.37 -4.96 11.68
C LYS A 280 4.44 -4.15 12.42
N LEU A 281 5.46 -3.68 11.70
CA LEU A 281 6.51 -2.84 12.26
C LEU A 281 5.95 -1.52 12.82
N MET A 282 4.96 -0.92 12.14
CA MET A 282 4.29 0.30 12.61
C MET A 282 3.54 0.08 13.92
N ILE A 283 2.80 -1.02 14.07
CA ILE A 283 2.12 -1.35 15.33
C ILE A 283 3.13 -1.56 16.46
N GLN A 284 4.26 -2.20 16.18
CA GLN A 284 5.34 -2.34 17.16
C GLN A 284 5.92 -0.98 17.57
N ALA A 285 6.16 -0.08 16.60
CA ALA A 285 6.65 1.26 16.85
C ALA A 285 5.66 2.11 17.67
N ILE A 286 4.34 2.00 17.39
CA ILE A 286 3.29 2.69 18.15
C ILE A 286 3.25 2.20 19.60
N ASN A 287 3.24 0.88 19.79
CA ASN A 287 3.19 0.29 21.14
C ASN A 287 4.46 0.60 21.95
N GLY A 288 5.61 0.64 21.29
CA GLY A 288 6.89 1.00 21.91
C GLY A 288 7.18 2.49 21.96
N ARG A 289 6.27 3.33 21.44
CA ARG A 289 6.45 4.81 21.31
C ARG A 289 7.76 5.19 20.66
N ASP A 290 8.16 4.43 19.65
CA ASP A 290 9.38 4.65 18.89
C ASP A 290 9.14 5.73 17.82
N TYR A 291 9.22 6.98 18.22
CA TYR A 291 8.89 8.12 17.35
C TYR A 291 9.76 8.18 16.08
N PRO A 292 11.09 7.98 16.16
CA PRO A 292 11.91 7.96 14.94
C PRO A 292 11.47 6.85 13.98
N LEU A 293 11.18 5.65 14.49
CA LEU A 293 10.73 4.54 13.66
C LEU A 293 9.35 4.80 13.06
N MET A 294 8.39 5.32 13.85
CA MET A 294 7.07 5.72 13.35
C MET A 294 7.18 6.75 12.23
N GLN A 295 7.95 7.82 12.46
CA GLN A 295 8.19 8.87 11.48
C GLN A 295 8.86 8.32 10.22
N GLY A 296 9.85 7.44 10.38
CA GLY A 296 10.54 6.79 9.27
C GLY A 296 9.62 5.92 8.42
N ILE A 297 8.75 5.10 9.03
CA ILE A 297 7.77 4.27 8.30
C ILE A 297 6.77 5.16 7.54
N LEU A 298 6.20 6.19 8.18
CA LEU A 298 5.29 7.13 7.55
C LEU A 298 5.96 7.89 6.39
N LEU A 299 7.20 8.30 6.57
CA LEU A 299 7.98 8.97 5.54
C LEU A 299 8.28 8.03 4.36
N MET A 300 8.72 6.79 4.63
CA MET A 300 8.99 5.79 3.60
C MET A 300 7.73 5.47 2.78
N THR A 301 6.60 5.23 3.45
CA THR A 301 5.32 4.98 2.77
C THR A 301 4.87 6.18 1.94
N THR A 302 5.07 7.40 2.44
CA THR A 302 4.81 8.64 1.70
C THR A 302 5.68 8.76 0.45
N ILE A 303 6.99 8.56 0.58
CA ILE A 303 7.92 8.62 -0.56
C ILE A 303 7.53 7.59 -1.62
N LEU A 304 7.25 6.35 -1.22
CA LEU A 304 6.81 5.30 -2.13
C LEU A 304 5.50 5.66 -2.83
N MET A 305 4.51 6.15 -2.08
CA MET A 305 3.21 6.55 -2.62
C MET A 305 3.36 7.69 -3.64
N LEU A 306 4.09 8.75 -3.28
CA LEU A 306 4.29 9.89 -4.17
C LEU A 306 5.11 9.51 -5.42
N THR A 307 6.16 8.71 -5.26
CA THR A 307 6.99 8.22 -6.38
C THR A 307 6.17 7.35 -7.32
N THR A 308 5.39 6.42 -6.78
CA THR A 308 4.55 5.53 -7.58
C THR A 308 3.46 6.30 -8.32
N ASN A 309 2.79 7.25 -7.65
CA ASN A 309 1.80 8.11 -8.30
C ASN A 309 2.42 9.00 -9.38
N PHE A 310 3.63 9.52 -9.16
CA PHE A 310 4.35 10.29 -10.17
C PHE A 310 4.69 9.43 -11.40
N ILE A 311 5.16 8.20 -11.19
CA ILE A 311 5.41 7.24 -12.28
C ILE A 311 4.11 6.90 -13.02
N ALA A 312 3.00 6.71 -12.28
CA ALA A 312 1.69 6.46 -12.85
C ALA A 312 1.22 7.64 -13.73
N ASP A 313 1.34 8.88 -13.24
CA ASP A 313 1.00 10.08 -14.00
C ASP A 313 1.80 10.22 -15.28
N ILE A 314 3.11 9.94 -15.24
CA ILE A 314 3.96 9.93 -16.43
C ILE A 314 3.54 8.83 -17.39
N SER A 315 3.26 7.63 -16.89
CA SER A 315 2.83 6.50 -17.71
C SER A 315 1.52 6.82 -18.43
N VAL A 316 0.55 7.42 -17.74
CA VAL A 316 -0.72 7.87 -18.34
C VAL A 316 -0.48 8.95 -19.40
N PHE A 317 0.38 9.93 -19.13
CA PHE A 317 0.74 10.97 -20.10
C PHE A 317 1.39 10.41 -21.38
N VAL A 318 2.20 9.35 -21.24
CA VAL A 318 2.84 8.67 -22.39
C VAL A 318 1.84 7.82 -23.17
N LEU A 319 0.95 7.11 -22.46
CA LEU A 319 0.01 6.14 -23.05
C LEU A 319 -1.25 6.80 -23.64
N ASP A 320 -1.70 7.95 -23.13
CA ASP A 320 -2.91 8.62 -23.59
C ASP A 320 -2.59 9.87 -24.43
N PRO A 321 -2.72 9.80 -25.78
CA PRO A 321 -2.47 10.93 -26.68
C PRO A 321 -3.44 12.10 -26.47
N ARG A 322 -4.60 11.87 -25.83
CA ARG A 322 -5.62 12.92 -25.61
C ARG A 322 -5.17 13.91 -24.55
N ILE A 323 -4.53 13.40 -23.50
CA ILE A 323 -3.96 14.25 -22.42
C ILE A 323 -2.82 15.10 -22.96
N ARG A 324 -2.01 14.55 -23.87
CA ARG A 324 -0.90 15.26 -24.54
C ARG A 324 -1.41 16.47 -25.36
N ARG A 325 -2.52 16.31 -26.08
CA ARG A 325 -3.14 17.42 -26.85
C ARG A 325 -3.76 18.52 -25.96
N GLN A 326 -4.32 18.17 -24.81
CA GLN A 326 -4.90 19.14 -23.86
C GLN A 326 -3.84 19.94 -23.09
N SER A 327 -2.63 19.41 -22.96
CA SER A 327 -1.51 20.10 -22.31
C SER A 327 -0.74 21.06 -23.23
N GLY A 328 -1.13 21.19 -24.49
CA GLY A 328 -0.51 22.13 -25.47
C GLY A 328 0.87 21.68 -25.96
N GLU A 329 1.19 20.39 -25.88
CA GLU A 329 2.44 19.77 -26.36
C GLU A 329 2.19 18.75 -27.47
#